data_09cb88133de7cb19bffeff14b1501577
#
_entry.id   09cb88133de7cb19bffeff14b1501577
#
_cell.length_a   1.000
_cell.length_b   1.000
_cell.length_c   1.000
_cell.angle_alpha   90.00
_cell.angle_beta   90.00
_cell.angle_gamma   90.00
#
_symmetry.space_group_name_H-M   'P 1'
#
loop_
_entity.id
_entity.type
_entity.pdbx_description
1 polymer ?
#
loop_
_entity_poly.entity_id
_entity_poly.type
_entity_poly.pdbx_seq_one_letter_code
_entity_poly.pdbx_strand_id
1 'polypeptide(L)'
;MAGDFERGREFRNLVFDGKSGVGHGHGAPDDGRLRPMKVHLVDGTYELFRYHFSPANKEPRLGAQRGVLGTILDLVSDGATHIGIATDHVVESWRNELYDGYKDGSDIDPDIFAQFPEMEELLDLAGFEVWPQVTHEADDAMAAGAAMAVADDRVEQVIICTPDKDLAQCVTADGRVVQLDRRREITYDRAGVIEKFGVPPESIPDYLGVVGDTAD
;
A
#
# COMPACT_ATOMS: atom_id res chain seq x y z
N MET A 1 -6.57 20.05 -9.27
CA MET A 1 -7.89 19.51 -8.85
C MET A 1 -8.65 18.74 -9.93
N ALA A 2 -8.60 19.07 -11.23
CA ALA A 2 -9.29 18.29 -12.27
C ALA A 2 -8.55 17.00 -12.69
N GLY A 3 -7.22 16.96 -12.64
CA GLY A 3 -6.41 15.81 -13.05
C GLY A 3 -6.49 14.59 -12.11
N ASP A 4 -6.71 14.82 -10.82
CA ASP A 4 -6.78 13.74 -9.84
C ASP A 4 -8.15 13.05 -9.84
N PHE A 5 -9.19 13.77 -10.26
CA PHE A 5 -10.55 13.21 -10.41
C PHE A 5 -10.71 12.33 -11.64
N GLU A 6 -9.92 12.57 -12.70
CA GLU A 6 -9.88 11.69 -13.88
C GLU A 6 -9.12 10.39 -13.59
N ARG A 7 -8.00 10.44 -12.86
CA ARG A 7 -7.29 9.24 -12.39
C ARG A 7 -8.14 8.37 -11.46
N GLY A 8 -8.95 8.97 -10.61
CA GLY A 8 -9.90 8.23 -9.78
C GLY A 8 -10.98 7.48 -10.57
N ARG A 9 -11.26 7.90 -11.80
CA ARG A 9 -12.14 7.19 -12.74
C ARG A 9 -11.42 6.05 -13.46
N GLU A 10 -10.14 6.23 -13.80
CA GLU A 10 -9.27 5.19 -14.34
C GLU A 10 -9.01 4.11 -13.29
N PHE A 11 -8.78 4.48 -12.03
CA PHE A 11 -8.67 3.55 -10.91
C PHE A 11 -9.88 2.61 -10.80
N ARG A 12 -11.10 3.15 -10.92
CA ARG A 12 -12.33 2.34 -10.89
C ARG A 12 -12.41 1.34 -12.04
N ASN A 13 -11.92 1.72 -13.21
CA ASN A 13 -11.97 0.90 -14.41
C ASN A 13 -10.85 -0.16 -14.45
N LEU A 14 -9.67 0.12 -13.91
CA LEU A 14 -8.51 -0.76 -13.92
C LEU A 14 -8.57 -1.83 -12.81
N VAL A 15 -8.95 -1.44 -11.61
CA VAL A 15 -9.05 -2.39 -10.47
C VAL A 15 -10.27 -3.31 -10.60
N PHE A 16 -11.36 -2.84 -11.24
CA PHE A 16 -12.64 -3.55 -11.23
C PHE A 16 -13.11 -4.08 -12.60
N ASP A 17 -12.50 -3.67 -13.72
CA ASP A 17 -12.90 -4.13 -15.07
C ASP A 17 -12.18 -5.41 -15.57
N GLY A 18 -11.45 -6.09 -14.70
CA GLY A 18 -10.95 -7.46 -14.98
C GLY A 18 -9.88 -7.56 -16.06
N LYS A 19 -9.12 -6.49 -16.37
CA LYS A 19 -8.05 -6.53 -17.37
C LYS A 19 -6.69 -6.99 -16.84
N SER A 20 -6.52 -7.15 -15.55
CA SER A 20 -5.29 -7.68 -14.93
C SER A 20 -5.54 -8.96 -14.14
N GLY A 21 -6.13 -9.94 -14.79
CA GLY A 21 -6.21 -11.29 -14.25
C GLY A 21 -4.91 -12.07 -14.51
N VAL A 22 -3.88 -11.88 -13.72
CA VAL A 22 -2.78 -12.83 -13.65
C VAL A 22 -3.20 -13.97 -12.72
N GLY A 23 -3.70 -15.05 -13.26
CA GLY A 23 -4.08 -16.18 -12.45
C GLY A 23 -4.52 -17.40 -13.23
N HIS A 24 -3.60 -18.08 -13.91
CA HIS A 24 -3.78 -19.48 -14.26
C HIS A 24 -3.14 -20.36 -13.18
N GLY A 25 -3.78 -20.42 -12.01
CA GLY A 25 -3.52 -21.46 -11.02
C GLY A 25 -4.22 -22.75 -11.42
N HIS A 26 -3.46 -23.82 -11.65
CA HIS A 26 -3.96 -25.16 -11.94
C HIS A 26 -4.74 -25.73 -10.73
N GLY A 27 -6.01 -26.11 -10.95
CA GLY A 27 -6.60 -27.25 -10.27
C GLY A 27 -7.55 -27.01 -9.10
N ALA A 28 -8.70 -26.36 -9.35
CA ALA A 28 -9.96 -26.74 -8.67
C ALA A 28 -11.09 -26.57 -9.70
N PRO A 29 -12.15 -27.39 -9.71
CA PRO A 29 -13.26 -27.21 -10.63
C PRO A 29 -13.89 -25.83 -10.37
N ASP A 30 -14.03 -25.04 -11.44
CA ASP A 30 -14.78 -23.78 -11.44
C ASP A 30 -16.25 -24.11 -11.15
N ASP A 31 -16.72 -23.87 -9.95
CA ASP A 31 -18.10 -24.07 -9.54
C ASP A 31 -19.01 -22.91 -9.99
N GLY A 32 -18.51 -22.01 -10.85
CA GLY A 32 -19.24 -20.86 -11.37
C GLY A 32 -19.49 -19.74 -10.34
N ARG A 33 -18.94 -19.85 -9.13
CA ARG A 33 -18.98 -18.79 -8.13
C ARG A 33 -17.81 -17.84 -8.37
N LEU A 34 -18.09 -16.55 -8.49
CA LEU A 34 -17.05 -15.54 -8.49
C LEU A 34 -16.26 -15.69 -7.18
N ARG A 35 -14.95 -15.85 -7.30
CA ARG A 35 -14.09 -15.88 -6.11
C ARG A 35 -14.20 -14.52 -5.41
N PRO A 36 -14.33 -14.50 -4.08
CA PRO A 36 -14.38 -13.24 -3.34
C PRO A 36 -13.11 -12.43 -3.59
N MET A 37 -13.28 -11.14 -3.82
CA MET A 37 -12.16 -10.25 -4.14
C MET A 37 -11.43 -9.85 -2.86
N LYS A 38 -10.14 -10.16 -2.80
CA LYS A 38 -9.22 -9.68 -1.75
C LYS A 38 -8.26 -8.67 -2.37
N VAL A 39 -8.36 -7.43 -1.91
CA VAL A 39 -7.55 -6.31 -2.38
C VAL A 39 -6.40 -6.09 -1.41
N HIS A 40 -5.16 -6.13 -1.90
CA HIS A 40 -3.97 -5.78 -1.13
C HIS A 40 -3.46 -4.42 -1.61
N LEU A 41 -3.32 -3.49 -0.68
CA LEU A 41 -2.74 -2.17 -0.92
C LEU A 41 -1.37 -2.15 -0.27
N VAL A 42 -0.34 -2.03 -1.10
CA VAL A 42 1.05 -2.20 -0.66
C VAL A 42 1.75 -0.86 -0.66
N ASP A 43 2.39 -0.55 0.46
CA ASP A 43 3.32 0.55 0.59
C ASP A 43 4.64 0.19 -0.11
N GLY A 44 4.77 0.64 -1.35
CA GLY A 44 5.96 0.38 -2.16
C GLY A 44 7.18 1.13 -1.66
N THR A 45 6.99 2.32 -1.08
CA THR A 45 8.04 3.11 -0.44
C THR A 45 8.65 2.34 0.72
N TYR A 46 7.81 1.92 1.68
CA TYR A 46 8.26 1.13 2.83
C TYR A 46 8.96 -0.16 2.40
N GLU A 47 8.39 -0.91 1.44
CA GLU A 47 8.99 -2.16 0.98
C GLU A 47 10.35 -1.92 0.32
N LEU A 48 10.52 -0.85 -0.49
CA LEU A 48 11.80 -0.49 -1.09
C LEU A 48 12.86 -0.20 -0.02
N PHE A 49 12.52 0.65 0.96
CA PHE A 49 13.42 0.97 2.08
C PHE A 49 13.78 -0.27 2.88
N ARG A 50 12.80 -1.10 3.22
CA ARG A 50 13.00 -2.33 3.98
C ARG A 50 13.99 -3.28 3.31
N TYR A 51 13.91 -3.44 1.99
CA TYR A 51 14.84 -4.28 1.26
C TYR A 51 16.18 -3.61 1.04
N HIS A 52 16.22 -2.32 0.77
CA HIS A 52 17.47 -1.58 0.58
C HIS A 52 18.38 -1.69 1.80
N PHE A 53 17.85 -1.45 2.99
CA PHE A 53 18.59 -1.53 4.26
C PHE A 53 18.69 -2.94 4.84
N SER A 54 18.16 -3.94 4.14
CA SER A 54 18.27 -5.32 4.62
C SER A 54 19.72 -5.79 4.60
N PRO A 55 20.23 -6.39 5.69
CA PRO A 55 21.57 -7.01 5.69
C PRO A 55 21.74 -8.13 4.65
N ALA A 56 20.64 -8.68 4.16
CA ALA A 56 20.63 -9.70 3.10
C ALA A 56 20.81 -9.09 1.70
N ASN A 57 20.61 -7.77 1.54
CA ASN A 57 20.80 -7.08 0.27
C ASN A 57 22.30 -6.95 -0.04
N LYS A 58 22.80 -7.78 -0.94
CA LYS A 58 24.19 -7.76 -1.40
C LYS A 58 24.37 -7.06 -2.76
N GLU A 59 23.28 -6.67 -3.40
CA GLU A 59 23.25 -6.01 -4.68
C GLU A 59 22.48 -4.67 -4.54
N PRO A 60 23.16 -3.57 -4.15
CA PRO A 60 22.49 -2.32 -3.77
C PRO A 60 21.49 -1.79 -4.82
N ARG A 61 21.78 -2.02 -6.10
CA ARG A 61 21.01 -1.42 -7.20
C ARG A 61 19.78 -2.23 -7.66
N LEU A 62 19.79 -3.55 -7.52
CA LEU A 62 18.70 -4.41 -7.99
C LEU A 62 18.11 -5.30 -6.90
N GLY A 63 18.83 -5.44 -5.79
CA GLY A 63 18.42 -6.35 -4.72
C GLY A 63 17.14 -5.91 -4.04
N ALA A 64 16.99 -4.60 -3.79
CA ALA A 64 15.77 -4.05 -3.19
C ALA A 64 14.57 -4.19 -4.13
N GLN A 65 14.71 -3.84 -5.39
CA GLN A 65 13.64 -3.96 -6.40
C GLN A 65 13.19 -5.41 -6.58
N ARG A 66 14.13 -6.36 -6.60
CA ARG A 66 13.81 -7.80 -6.62
C ARG A 66 13.07 -8.24 -5.36
N GLY A 67 13.46 -7.70 -4.22
CA GLY A 67 12.79 -7.97 -2.95
C GLY A 67 11.34 -7.50 -2.97
N VAL A 68 11.10 -6.28 -3.46
CA VAL A 68 9.73 -5.74 -3.62
C VAL A 68 8.92 -6.63 -4.57
N LEU A 69 9.45 -6.93 -5.76
CA LEU A 69 8.75 -7.82 -6.71
C LEU A 69 8.46 -9.19 -6.09
N GLY A 70 9.44 -9.77 -5.37
CA GLY A 70 9.24 -11.02 -4.64
C GLY A 70 8.08 -10.94 -3.65
N THR A 71 8.02 -9.86 -2.87
CA THR A 71 6.90 -9.58 -1.97
C THR A 71 5.54 -9.61 -2.68
N ILE A 72 5.44 -8.96 -3.83
CA ILE A 72 4.19 -8.90 -4.59
C ILE A 72 3.81 -10.28 -5.12
N LEU A 73 4.79 -11.05 -5.62
CA LEU A 73 4.55 -12.41 -6.09
C LEU A 73 4.14 -13.37 -4.95
N ASP A 74 4.69 -13.19 -3.74
CA ASP A 74 4.27 -13.94 -2.56
C ASP A 74 2.79 -13.65 -2.22
N LEU A 75 2.38 -12.36 -2.24
CA LEU A 75 0.97 -11.99 -2.03
C LEU A 75 0.03 -12.64 -3.06
N VAL A 76 0.43 -12.68 -4.33
CA VAL A 76 -0.34 -13.40 -5.38
C VAL A 76 -0.44 -14.88 -5.05
N SER A 77 0.66 -15.49 -4.62
CA SER A 77 0.72 -16.93 -4.26
C SER A 77 -0.14 -17.24 -3.04
N ASP A 78 -0.25 -16.29 -2.10
CA ASP A 78 -1.07 -16.37 -0.89
C ASP A 78 -2.56 -16.06 -1.15
N GLY A 79 -2.91 -15.74 -2.40
CA GLY A 79 -4.31 -15.62 -2.82
C GLY A 79 -4.82 -14.17 -2.91
N ALA A 80 -3.94 -13.18 -2.97
CA ALA A 80 -4.35 -11.83 -3.37
C ALA A 80 -4.96 -11.87 -4.77
N THR A 81 -6.15 -11.29 -4.91
CA THR A 81 -6.84 -11.24 -6.22
C THR A 81 -6.59 -9.92 -6.93
N HIS A 82 -6.39 -8.85 -6.18
CA HIS A 82 -6.10 -7.51 -6.67
C HIS A 82 -4.99 -6.89 -5.82
N ILE A 83 -4.04 -6.23 -6.46
CA ILE A 83 -2.92 -5.58 -5.78
C ILE A 83 -2.75 -4.18 -6.38
N GLY A 84 -2.76 -3.17 -5.51
CA GLY A 84 -2.37 -1.81 -5.82
C GLY A 84 -1.11 -1.46 -5.02
N ILE A 85 -0.13 -0.81 -5.65
CA ILE A 85 1.14 -0.46 -5.03
C ILE A 85 1.29 1.06 -5.09
N ALA A 86 1.35 1.71 -3.93
CA ALA A 86 1.57 3.15 -3.85
C ALA A 86 3.04 3.45 -3.53
N THR A 87 3.58 4.50 -4.15
CA THR A 87 4.95 4.96 -3.92
C THR A 87 5.02 6.47 -3.78
N ASP A 88 5.93 6.97 -2.94
CA ASP A 88 6.30 8.39 -2.87
C ASP A 88 7.29 8.71 -4.00
N HIS A 89 6.79 8.78 -5.24
CA HIS A 89 7.62 9.11 -6.41
C HIS A 89 8.32 10.47 -6.25
N VAL A 90 7.61 11.43 -5.65
CA VAL A 90 8.12 12.70 -5.17
C VAL A 90 7.92 12.73 -3.66
N VAL A 91 8.98 13.05 -2.91
CA VAL A 91 8.94 13.01 -1.44
C VAL A 91 8.14 14.16 -0.87
N GLU A 92 8.26 15.34 -1.50
CA GLU A 92 7.47 16.52 -1.13
C GLU A 92 6.01 16.30 -1.53
N SER A 93 5.13 16.68 -0.63
CA SER A 93 3.68 16.59 -0.83
C SER A 93 3.01 17.95 -0.62
N TRP A 94 1.71 18.03 -0.83
CA TRP A 94 0.92 19.23 -0.51
C TRP A 94 1.08 19.70 0.95
N ARG A 95 1.53 18.80 1.86
CA ARG A 95 1.80 19.12 3.27
C ARG A 95 2.96 20.10 3.43
N ASN A 96 3.91 20.10 2.49
CA ASN A 96 5.02 21.06 2.47
C ASN A 96 4.54 22.49 2.21
N GLU A 97 3.41 22.68 1.51
CA GLU A 97 2.78 23.99 1.35
C GLU A 97 2.13 24.51 2.65
N LEU A 98 1.77 23.61 3.56
CA LEU A 98 1.15 23.97 4.85
C LEU A 98 2.17 24.16 5.98
N TYR A 99 3.29 23.47 5.91
CA TYR A 99 4.30 23.49 6.97
C TYR A 99 5.70 23.34 6.39
N ASP A 100 6.49 24.41 6.46
CA ASP A 100 7.87 24.50 5.93
C ASP A 100 8.83 23.47 6.55
N GLY A 101 8.53 22.94 7.72
CA GLY A 101 9.31 21.91 8.43
C GLY A 101 8.88 20.48 8.15
N TYR A 102 7.99 20.26 7.16
CA TYR A 102 7.61 18.92 6.76
C TYR A 102 8.75 18.23 5.99
N LYS A 103 8.72 16.90 5.88
CA LYS A 103 9.77 16.11 5.22
C LYS A 103 10.03 16.64 3.78
N ASP A 104 11.29 16.84 3.43
CA ASP A 104 11.70 17.36 2.13
C ASP A 104 12.62 16.37 1.35
N GLY A 105 12.79 15.17 1.86
CA GLY A 105 13.64 14.16 1.24
C GLY A 105 15.14 14.41 1.34
N SER A 106 15.58 15.49 2.00
CA SER A 106 17.02 15.81 2.14
C SER A 106 17.82 14.74 2.89
N ASP A 107 17.16 13.97 3.74
CA ASP A 107 17.74 12.89 4.53
C ASP A 107 17.69 11.53 3.81
N ILE A 108 17.06 11.45 2.62
CA ILE A 108 16.97 10.20 1.87
C ILE A 108 18.27 9.97 1.11
N ASP A 109 18.80 8.75 1.25
CA ASP A 109 19.95 8.30 0.46
C ASP A 109 19.63 8.42 -1.05
N PRO A 110 20.44 9.18 -1.82
CA PRO A 110 20.24 9.32 -3.26
C PRO A 110 20.17 7.99 -4.03
N ASP A 111 20.87 6.96 -3.54
CA ASP A 111 20.86 5.63 -4.13
C ASP A 111 19.49 4.92 -3.97
N ILE A 112 18.73 5.27 -2.93
CA ILE A 112 17.35 4.79 -2.78
C ILE A 112 16.43 5.57 -3.70
N PHE A 113 16.55 6.91 -3.66
CA PHE A 113 15.68 7.79 -4.43
C PHE A 113 15.72 7.45 -5.93
N ALA A 114 16.92 7.18 -6.45
CA ALA A 114 17.10 6.78 -7.85
C ALA A 114 16.42 5.45 -8.21
N GLN A 115 16.04 4.62 -7.24
CA GLN A 115 15.41 3.32 -7.48
C GLN A 115 13.89 3.37 -7.63
N PHE A 116 13.23 4.46 -7.21
CA PHE A 116 11.77 4.58 -7.32
C PHE A 116 11.29 4.43 -8.77
N PRO A 117 11.75 5.23 -9.74
CA PRO A 117 11.29 5.11 -11.13
C PRO A 117 11.56 3.73 -11.72
N GLU A 118 12.73 3.15 -11.43
CA GLU A 118 13.10 1.83 -11.94
C GLU A 118 12.22 0.71 -11.33
N MET A 119 11.87 0.82 -10.05
CA MET A 119 10.98 -0.12 -9.37
C MET A 119 9.55 -0.01 -9.90
N GLU A 120 9.05 1.21 -10.05
CA GLU A 120 7.72 1.50 -10.57
C GLU A 120 7.56 0.94 -11.99
N GLU A 121 8.54 1.18 -12.87
CA GLU A 121 8.57 0.62 -14.22
C GLU A 121 8.61 -0.91 -14.20
N LEU A 122 9.43 -1.51 -13.33
CA LEU A 122 9.51 -2.97 -13.18
C LEU A 122 8.17 -3.58 -12.79
N LEU A 123 7.47 -2.97 -11.83
CA LEU A 123 6.17 -3.46 -11.34
C LEU A 123 5.07 -3.28 -12.40
N ASP A 124 5.05 -2.15 -13.10
CA ASP A 124 4.13 -1.89 -14.21
C ASP A 124 4.34 -2.88 -15.37
N LEU A 125 5.59 -3.10 -15.79
CA LEU A 125 5.94 -4.10 -16.80
C LEU A 125 5.60 -5.54 -16.37
N ALA A 126 5.63 -5.83 -15.07
CA ALA A 126 5.16 -7.10 -14.53
C ALA A 126 3.63 -7.24 -14.49
N GLY A 127 2.90 -6.17 -14.84
CA GLY A 127 1.43 -6.15 -14.95
C GLY A 127 0.71 -5.80 -13.65
N PHE A 128 1.38 -5.19 -12.70
CA PHE A 128 0.77 -4.72 -11.45
C PHE A 128 0.30 -3.28 -11.57
N GLU A 129 -0.71 -2.92 -10.80
CA GLU A 129 -1.22 -1.56 -10.70
C GLU A 129 -0.32 -0.74 -9.76
N VAL A 130 0.35 0.28 -10.30
CA VAL A 130 1.29 1.14 -9.56
C VAL A 130 0.78 2.58 -9.54
N TRP A 131 0.83 3.22 -8.36
CA TRP A 131 0.37 4.59 -8.13
C TRP A 131 1.52 5.48 -7.65
N PRO A 132 2.38 5.97 -8.56
CA PRO A 132 3.43 6.93 -8.21
C PRO A 132 2.82 8.25 -7.75
N GLN A 133 3.06 8.63 -6.51
CA GLN A 133 2.51 9.86 -5.95
C GLN A 133 3.44 11.05 -6.23
N VAL A 134 2.89 12.15 -6.74
CA VAL A 134 3.63 13.36 -7.10
C VAL A 134 3.24 14.55 -6.21
N THR A 135 1.96 14.65 -5.84
CA THR A 135 1.43 15.75 -5.01
C THR A 135 0.90 15.27 -3.67
N HIS A 136 0.62 13.97 -3.56
CA HIS A 136 0.16 13.29 -2.36
C HIS A 136 1.23 12.29 -1.90
N GLU A 137 0.99 11.64 -0.78
CA GLU A 137 1.85 10.58 -0.28
C GLU A 137 1.25 9.20 -0.57
N ALA A 138 2.11 8.16 -0.52
CA ALA A 138 1.66 6.78 -0.70
C ALA A 138 0.50 6.41 0.25
N ASP A 139 0.53 6.92 1.48
CA ASP A 139 -0.52 6.72 2.48
C ASP A 139 -1.86 7.30 2.06
N ASP A 140 -1.86 8.50 1.45
CA ASP A 140 -3.08 9.13 0.93
C ASP A 140 -3.71 8.26 -0.16
N ALA A 141 -2.87 7.69 -1.04
CA ALA A 141 -3.32 6.80 -2.10
C ALA A 141 -3.86 5.48 -1.56
N MET A 142 -3.19 4.89 -0.56
CA MET A 142 -3.65 3.65 0.07
C MET A 142 -4.95 3.85 0.85
N ALA A 143 -5.08 4.95 1.61
CA ALA A 143 -6.32 5.28 2.31
C ALA A 143 -7.49 5.50 1.35
N ALA A 144 -7.27 6.25 0.26
CA ALA A 144 -8.28 6.46 -0.77
C ALA A 144 -8.64 5.14 -1.48
N GLY A 145 -7.64 4.32 -1.81
CA GLY A 145 -7.82 3.01 -2.40
C GLY A 145 -8.63 2.07 -1.52
N ALA A 146 -8.37 2.07 -0.21
CA ALA A 146 -9.12 1.27 0.76
C ALA A 146 -10.60 1.71 0.82
N ALA A 147 -10.85 3.02 0.91
CA ALA A 147 -12.20 3.57 0.93
C ALA A 147 -12.98 3.26 -0.36
N MET A 148 -12.33 3.32 -1.50
CA MET A 148 -12.95 2.97 -2.79
C MET A 148 -13.22 1.48 -2.91
N ALA A 149 -12.26 0.63 -2.54
CA ALA A 149 -12.40 -0.81 -2.64
C ALA A 149 -13.48 -1.34 -1.71
N VAL A 150 -13.55 -0.88 -0.46
CA VAL A 150 -14.57 -1.33 0.50
C VAL A 150 -15.99 -0.92 0.11
N ALA A 151 -16.14 0.11 -0.72
CA ALA A 151 -17.44 0.53 -1.26
C ALA A 151 -17.99 -0.40 -2.34
N ASP A 152 -17.19 -1.34 -2.86
CA ASP A 152 -17.63 -2.34 -3.83
C ASP A 152 -18.05 -3.62 -3.10
N ASP A 153 -19.32 -4.05 -3.31
CA ASP A 153 -19.88 -5.23 -2.65
C ASP A 153 -19.21 -6.55 -3.09
N ARG A 154 -18.46 -6.55 -4.19
CA ARG A 154 -17.69 -7.70 -4.66
C ARG A 154 -16.42 -7.92 -3.84
N VAL A 155 -15.94 -6.87 -3.17
CA VAL A 155 -14.73 -6.93 -2.34
C VAL A 155 -15.09 -7.51 -0.98
N GLU A 156 -14.52 -8.67 -0.68
CA GLU A 156 -14.67 -9.32 0.62
C GLU A 156 -13.82 -8.60 1.68
N GLN A 157 -12.56 -8.31 1.32
CA GLN A 157 -11.61 -7.73 2.26
C GLN A 157 -10.57 -6.87 1.54
N VAL A 158 -10.20 -5.78 2.19
CA VAL A 158 -9.06 -4.92 1.85
C VAL A 158 -7.99 -5.09 2.93
N ILE A 159 -6.76 -5.37 2.50
CA ILE A 159 -5.61 -5.54 3.36
C ILE A 159 -4.60 -4.44 3.04
N ILE A 160 -4.38 -3.52 3.98
CA ILE A 160 -3.39 -2.45 3.86
C ILE A 160 -2.05 -2.98 4.38
N CYS A 161 -1.09 -3.19 3.47
CA CYS A 161 0.20 -3.81 3.74
C CYS A 161 1.26 -2.76 4.06
N THR A 162 1.22 -2.23 5.26
CA THR A 162 2.20 -1.29 5.84
C THR A 162 2.18 -1.39 7.37
N PRO A 163 3.32 -1.20 8.07
CA PRO A 163 3.34 -1.07 9.51
C PRO A 163 2.96 0.33 10.01
N ASP A 164 2.80 1.31 9.09
CA ASP A 164 2.58 2.70 9.42
C ASP A 164 1.31 2.87 10.28
N LYS A 165 1.49 3.56 11.41
CA LYS A 165 0.42 3.75 12.40
C LYS A 165 -0.71 4.64 11.91
N ASP A 166 -0.42 5.55 10.96
CA ASP A 166 -1.41 6.47 10.41
C ASP A 166 -2.52 5.71 9.68
N LEU A 167 -2.16 4.62 8.98
CA LEU A 167 -3.12 3.81 8.24
C LEU A 167 -3.97 2.89 9.11
N ALA A 168 -3.67 2.78 10.41
CA ALA A 168 -4.57 2.11 11.36
C ALA A 168 -5.94 2.78 11.46
N GLN A 169 -6.05 4.08 11.11
CA GLN A 169 -7.33 4.79 11.03
C GLN A 169 -8.27 4.22 9.97
N CYS A 170 -7.75 3.54 8.96
CA CYS A 170 -8.54 2.97 7.87
C CYS A 170 -9.22 1.64 8.24
N VAL A 171 -8.81 1.01 9.34
CA VAL A 171 -9.35 -0.27 9.80
C VAL A 171 -10.82 -0.14 10.18
N THR A 172 -11.67 -1.03 9.65
CA THR A 172 -13.12 -0.96 9.85
C THR A 172 -13.62 -1.91 10.94
N ALA A 173 -14.74 -1.54 11.56
CA ALA A 173 -15.33 -2.32 12.65
C ALA A 173 -15.86 -3.69 12.21
N ASP A 174 -16.25 -3.82 10.96
CA ASP A 174 -16.75 -5.04 10.35
C ASP A 174 -15.64 -5.99 9.84
N GLY A 175 -14.36 -5.56 9.93
CA GLY A 175 -13.20 -6.32 9.48
C GLY A 175 -13.02 -6.36 7.95
N ARG A 176 -13.79 -5.56 7.20
CA ARG A 176 -13.61 -5.47 5.75
C ARG A 176 -12.34 -4.76 5.35
N VAL A 177 -11.83 -3.84 6.18
CA VAL A 177 -10.50 -3.27 6.03
C VAL A 177 -9.67 -3.64 7.24
N VAL A 178 -8.50 -4.23 7.00
CA VAL A 178 -7.51 -4.59 8.03
C VAL A 178 -6.14 -4.08 7.63
N GLN A 179 -5.25 -3.88 8.61
CA GLN A 179 -3.86 -3.52 8.37
C GLN A 179 -2.95 -4.74 8.61
N LEU A 180 -1.96 -4.95 7.74
CA LEU A 180 -1.00 -6.03 7.83
C LEU A 180 0.43 -5.48 7.96
N ASP A 181 1.03 -5.69 9.14
CA ASP A 181 2.49 -5.58 9.30
C ASP A 181 3.13 -6.87 8.77
N ARG A 182 3.60 -6.82 7.53
CA ARG A 182 4.19 -8.00 6.87
C ARG A 182 5.51 -8.45 7.50
N ARG A 183 6.28 -7.53 8.08
CA ARG A 183 7.56 -7.86 8.71
C ARG A 183 7.35 -8.68 9.99
N ARG A 184 6.30 -8.33 10.76
CA ARG A 184 5.95 -9.02 12.01
C ARG A 184 4.94 -10.14 11.79
N GLU A 185 4.36 -10.24 10.58
CA GLU A 185 3.27 -11.15 10.25
C GLU A 185 2.04 -10.96 11.15
N ILE A 186 1.74 -9.70 11.48
CA ILE A 186 0.61 -9.35 12.36
C ILE A 186 -0.44 -8.61 11.56
N THR A 187 -1.67 -9.14 11.60
CA THR A 187 -2.85 -8.44 11.07
C THR A 187 -3.55 -7.72 12.20
N TYR A 188 -3.78 -6.44 12.03
CA TYR A 188 -4.53 -5.60 12.94
C TYR A 188 -5.93 -5.39 12.39
N ASP A 189 -6.91 -6.01 13.05
CA ASP A 189 -8.31 -5.63 12.98
C ASP A 189 -8.61 -4.53 14.01
N ARG A 190 -9.88 -4.15 14.18
CA ARG A 190 -10.26 -3.14 15.18
C ARG A 190 -9.78 -3.48 16.60
N ALA A 191 -9.87 -4.73 17.00
CA ALA A 191 -9.43 -5.14 18.33
C ALA A 191 -7.91 -5.05 18.47
N GLY A 192 -7.15 -5.45 17.45
CA GLY A 192 -5.71 -5.34 17.39
C GLY A 192 -5.22 -3.88 17.39
N VAL A 193 -5.94 -2.97 16.74
CA VAL A 193 -5.64 -1.53 16.81
C VAL A 193 -5.83 -1.01 18.23
N ILE A 194 -6.96 -1.35 18.89
CA ILE A 194 -7.21 -0.95 20.27
C ILE A 194 -6.17 -1.53 21.23
N GLU A 195 -5.78 -2.80 21.04
CA GLU A 195 -4.74 -3.43 21.85
C GLU A 195 -3.38 -2.71 21.69
N LYS A 196 -3.02 -2.35 20.44
CA LYS A 196 -1.74 -1.71 20.13
C LYS A 196 -1.65 -0.27 20.60
N PHE A 197 -2.71 0.54 20.38
CA PHE A 197 -2.68 2.00 20.58
C PHE A 197 -3.51 2.48 21.78
N GLY A 198 -4.36 1.64 22.35
CA GLY A 198 -5.28 2.01 23.43
C GLY A 198 -6.48 2.83 22.99
N VAL A 199 -6.63 3.09 21.68
CA VAL A 199 -7.71 3.87 21.07
C VAL A 199 -8.27 3.14 19.86
N PRO A 200 -9.54 3.35 19.50
CA PRO A 200 -10.12 2.74 18.29
C PRO A 200 -9.61 3.43 17.01
N PRO A 201 -9.72 2.78 15.82
CA PRO A 201 -9.24 3.30 14.55
C PRO A 201 -9.65 4.74 14.25
N GLU A 202 -10.88 5.10 14.49
CA GLU A 202 -11.43 6.44 14.26
C GLU A 202 -10.79 7.52 15.13
N SER A 203 -10.09 7.17 16.20
CA SER A 203 -9.38 8.09 17.11
C SER A 203 -7.87 8.13 16.85
N ILE A 204 -7.35 7.39 15.89
CA ILE A 204 -5.91 7.41 15.56
C ILE A 204 -5.43 8.82 15.19
N PRO A 205 -6.14 9.63 14.37
CA PRO A 205 -5.68 10.99 14.09
C PRO A 205 -5.54 11.87 15.35
N ASP A 206 -6.49 11.79 16.27
CA ASP A 206 -6.42 12.53 17.54
C ASP A 206 -5.30 12.01 18.44
N TYR A 207 -5.11 10.68 18.48
CA TYR A 207 -4.00 10.04 19.19
C TYR A 207 -2.66 10.56 18.72
N LEU A 208 -2.42 10.57 17.39
CA LEU A 208 -1.19 11.06 16.79
C LEU A 208 -0.98 12.56 17.00
N GLY A 209 -2.06 13.35 16.96
CA GLY A 209 -2.04 14.78 17.26
C GLY A 209 -1.58 15.08 18.71
N VAL A 210 -1.82 14.17 19.65
CA VAL A 210 -1.42 14.33 21.06
C VAL A 210 -0.06 13.71 21.37
N VAL A 211 0.20 12.51 20.87
CA VAL A 211 1.43 11.74 21.18
C VAL A 211 2.58 12.16 20.27
N GLY A 212 2.29 12.69 19.12
CA GLY A 212 3.24 12.99 18.05
C GLY A 212 3.44 11.80 17.11
N ASP A 213 3.79 12.13 15.89
CA ASP A 213 4.17 11.17 14.88
C ASP A 213 5.69 11.06 14.84
N THR A 214 6.24 10.16 15.63
CA THR A 214 7.66 9.80 15.55
C THR A 214 7.80 8.57 14.67
N ALA A 215 8.76 8.60 13.75
CA ALA A 215 9.09 7.42 12.95
C ALA A 215 9.40 6.22 13.88
N ASP A 216 8.82 5.08 13.56
CA ASP A 216 9.01 3.82 14.29
C ASP A 216 10.40 3.21 14.04
#